data_f92b20baabccc2e44daa8de164ad7571
#
_entry.id   f92b20baabccc2e44daa8de164ad7571
#
_cell.length_a   1.000
_cell.length_b   1.000
_cell.length_c   1.000
_cell.angle_alpha   90.00
_cell.angle_beta   90.00
_cell.angle_gamma   90.00
#
_symmetry.space_group_name_H-M   'P 1'
#
loop_
_entity.id
_entity.type
_entity.pdbx_description
1 polymer ?
#
loop_
_entity_poly.entity_id
_entity_poly.type
_entity_poly.pdbx_seq_one_letter_code
_entity_poly.pdbx_strand_id
1 'polypeptide(L)'
;NSVVGGDSIVVYGFACALRLRDEAPRAFELLTNYCARFEYQGQDGVHLSARRPMIELAPDGELLGIRFNNRSTAAITDVPYEDMADFYAAYRRFGEIIDDPAMAVGFKLEPGESFIVDNTRVLHARKGYAATTGSRRLQGCYADKDGLLSTLAVLEAQGAAA
;
A
#
# COMPACT_ATOMS: atom_id res chain seq x y z
N ASN A 1 1.37 -22.63 17.04
CA ASN A 1 1.60 -22.10 15.69
C ASN A 1 2.41 -23.07 14.84
N SER A 2 1.77 -24.11 14.37
CA SER A 2 2.41 -25.12 13.50
C SER A 2 2.12 -24.89 12.01
N VAL A 3 1.93 -23.66 11.60
CA VAL A 3 1.65 -23.34 10.20
C VAL A 3 2.96 -23.03 9.49
N VAL A 4 3.27 -23.84 8.47
CA VAL A 4 4.39 -23.57 7.57
C VAL A 4 4.01 -22.44 6.64
N GLY A 5 4.85 -21.41 6.54
CA GLY A 5 4.59 -20.21 5.77
C GLY A 5 3.73 -19.16 6.49
N GLY A 6 3.11 -18.30 5.72
CA GLY A 6 2.24 -17.22 6.23
C GLY A 6 3.02 -16.02 6.78
N ASP A 7 4.29 -15.86 6.37
CA ASP A 7 5.09 -14.70 6.73
C ASP A 7 4.44 -13.41 6.23
N SER A 8 4.52 -12.38 7.03
CA SER A 8 4.19 -11.03 6.62
C SER A 8 5.33 -10.46 5.77
N ILE A 9 4.96 -9.70 4.75
CA ILE A 9 5.90 -8.96 3.92
C ILE A 9 5.49 -7.50 3.98
N VAL A 10 6.45 -6.61 4.16
CA VAL A 10 6.28 -5.17 4.07
C VAL A 10 7.27 -4.58 3.09
N VAL A 11 6.81 -3.59 2.32
CA VAL A 11 7.62 -2.88 1.33
C VAL A 11 7.40 -1.38 1.51
N TYR A 12 8.48 -0.61 1.59
CA TYR A 12 8.37 0.84 1.68
C TYR A 12 8.05 1.44 0.32
N GLY A 13 6.77 1.71 0.07
CA GLY A 13 6.24 2.14 -1.21
C GLY A 13 6.85 3.42 -1.75
N PHE A 14 7.23 4.37 -0.88
CA PHE A 14 7.92 5.59 -1.30
C PHE A 14 9.30 5.31 -1.90
N ALA A 15 10.07 4.38 -1.33
CA ALA A 15 11.34 3.96 -1.92
C ALA A 15 11.14 3.31 -3.30
N CYS A 16 10.08 2.51 -3.46
CA CYS A 16 9.72 1.93 -4.76
C CYS A 16 9.36 3.01 -5.79
N ALA A 17 8.61 4.03 -5.39
CA ALA A 17 8.26 5.15 -6.26
C ALA A 17 9.47 5.98 -6.66
N LEU A 18 10.38 6.27 -5.73
CA LEU A 18 11.63 6.97 -6.01
C LEU A 18 12.51 6.16 -6.98
N ARG A 19 12.64 4.87 -6.75
CA ARG A 19 13.37 3.97 -7.65
C ARG A 19 12.75 3.94 -9.05
N LEU A 20 11.41 3.89 -9.15
CA LEU A 20 10.73 3.99 -10.44
C LEU A 20 11.03 5.31 -11.13
N ARG A 21 11.02 6.43 -10.39
CA ARG A 21 11.33 7.75 -10.92
C ARG A 21 12.74 7.80 -11.52
N ASP A 22 13.71 7.20 -10.83
CA ASP A 22 15.11 7.22 -11.25
C ASP A 22 15.39 6.25 -12.42
N GLU A 23 14.77 5.06 -12.43
CA GLU A 23 14.98 4.02 -13.45
C GLU A 23 14.08 4.20 -14.69
N ALA A 24 12.88 4.73 -14.53
CA ALA A 24 11.88 4.88 -15.59
C ALA A 24 11.02 6.14 -15.40
N PRO A 25 11.57 7.35 -15.62
CA PRO A 25 10.88 8.61 -15.36
C PRO A 25 9.51 8.73 -16.04
N ARG A 26 9.38 8.25 -17.29
CA ARG A 26 8.10 8.27 -18.00
C ARG A 26 7.05 7.38 -17.33
N ALA A 27 7.45 6.23 -16.80
CA ALA A 27 6.55 5.35 -16.05
C ALA A 27 6.08 6.02 -14.76
N PHE A 28 6.98 6.69 -14.04
CA PHE A 28 6.62 7.47 -12.86
C PHE A 28 5.62 8.58 -13.19
N GLU A 29 5.87 9.34 -14.26
CA GLU A 29 4.97 10.40 -14.73
C GLU A 29 3.57 9.88 -15.05
N LEU A 30 3.45 8.75 -15.75
CA LEU A 30 2.16 8.14 -16.07
C LEU A 30 1.38 7.73 -14.82
N LEU A 31 2.05 7.14 -13.84
CA LEU A 31 1.41 6.68 -12.60
C LEU A 31 1.10 7.81 -11.60
N THR A 32 1.66 8.99 -11.80
CA THR A 32 1.32 10.21 -11.02
C THR A 32 0.23 11.04 -11.69
N ASN A 33 0.22 11.13 -13.02
CA ASN A 33 -0.68 12.01 -13.76
C ASN A 33 -2.04 11.38 -14.05
N TYR A 34 -2.09 10.06 -14.27
CA TYR A 34 -3.34 9.37 -14.54
C TYR A 34 -3.87 8.64 -13.31
N CYS A 35 -5.19 8.73 -13.11
CA CYS A 35 -5.84 8.02 -12.03
C CYS A 35 -6.13 6.56 -12.43
N ALA A 36 -5.87 5.65 -11.51
CA ALA A 36 -6.45 4.32 -11.49
C ALA A 36 -7.79 4.32 -10.74
N ARG A 37 -8.60 3.31 -10.98
CA ARG A 37 -9.86 3.07 -10.28
C ARG A 37 -9.72 1.88 -9.36
N PHE A 38 -10.30 2.00 -8.20
CA PHE A 38 -10.32 0.96 -7.17
C PHE A 38 -11.75 0.77 -6.70
N GLU A 39 -12.18 -0.48 -6.61
CA GLU A 39 -13.52 -0.84 -6.20
C GLU A 39 -13.48 -1.92 -5.13
N TYR A 40 -14.37 -1.79 -4.16
CA TYR A 40 -14.61 -2.79 -3.15
C TYR A 40 -16.11 -3.05 -3.04
N GLN A 41 -16.50 -4.28 -3.29
CA GLN A 41 -17.85 -4.76 -3.08
C GLN A 41 -17.85 -5.63 -1.83
N GLY A 42 -18.39 -5.08 -0.76
CA GLY A 42 -18.55 -5.75 0.53
C GLY A 42 -19.85 -6.55 0.60
N GLN A 43 -20.04 -7.24 1.71
CA GLN A 43 -21.34 -7.80 2.07
C GLN A 43 -22.30 -6.65 2.44
N ASP A 44 -23.59 -6.94 2.46
CA ASP A 44 -24.65 -6.02 2.91
C ASP A 44 -24.82 -4.74 2.06
N GLY A 45 -24.54 -4.82 0.76
CA GLY A 45 -24.79 -3.71 -0.17
C GLY A 45 -23.74 -2.61 -0.12
N VAL A 46 -22.58 -2.85 0.50
CA VAL A 46 -21.47 -1.89 0.49
C VAL A 46 -20.75 -1.94 -0.86
N HIS A 47 -20.73 -0.81 -1.58
CA HIS A 47 -19.96 -0.62 -2.80
C HIS A 47 -19.17 0.69 -2.67
N LEU A 48 -17.86 0.57 -2.48
CA LEU A 48 -16.95 1.69 -2.39
C LEU A 48 -16.15 1.80 -3.68
N SER A 49 -15.99 3.01 -4.19
CA SER A 49 -15.14 3.29 -5.33
C SER A 49 -14.21 4.47 -5.02
N ALA A 50 -13.00 4.40 -5.53
CA ALA A 50 -12.02 5.47 -5.43
C ALA A 50 -11.34 5.68 -6.78
N ARG A 51 -11.07 6.93 -7.11
CA ARG A 51 -10.33 7.37 -8.29
C ARG A 51 -9.11 8.16 -7.82
N ARG A 52 -7.93 7.55 -7.92
CA ARG A 52 -6.68 8.12 -7.42
C ARG A 52 -5.49 7.70 -8.28
N PRO A 53 -4.43 8.51 -8.39
CA PRO A 53 -3.18 8.05 -8.97
C PRO A 53 -2.58 6.91 -8.13
N MET A 54 -1.76 6.08 -8.75
CA MET A 54 -1.03 5.04 -8.02
C MET A 54 0.10 5.62 -7.17
N ILE A 55 0.69 6.72 -7.62
CA ILE A 55 1.68 7.51 -6.90
C ILE A 55 1.09 8.90 -6.72
N GLU A 56 0.77 9.26 -5.51
CA GLU A 56 0.14 10.54 -5.18
C GLU A 56 1.21 11.56 -4.76
N LEU A 57 1.21 12.72 -5.42
CA LEU A 57 2.14 13.82 -5.14
C LEU A 57 1.38 15.05 -4.64
N ALA A 58 2.03 15.79 -3.77
CA ALA A 58 1.66 17.16 -3.46
C ALA A 58 2.02 18.11 -4.63
N PRO A 59 1.46 19.33 -4.67
CA PRO A 59 1.78 20.29 -5.71
C PRO A 59 3.27 20.67 -5.82
N ASP A 60 4.02 20.52 -4.74
CA ASP A 60 5.49 20.74 -4.69
C ASP A 60 6.30 19.50 -5.09
N GLY A 61 5.63 18.39 -5.42
CA GLY A 61 6.24 17.14 -5.84
C GLY A 61 6.59 16.18 -4.68
N GLU A 62 6.23 16.50 -3.44
CA GLU A 62 6.41 15.60 -2.32
C GLU A 62 5.47 14.36 -2.45
N LEU A 63 5.98 13.19 -2.10
CA LEU A 63 5.19 11.95 -2.07
C LEU A 63 4.17 11.97 -0.93
N LEU A 64 2.90 11.87 -1.25
CA LEU A 64 1.80 11.81 -0.29
C LEU A 64 1.32 10.39 -0.02
N GLY A 65 1.31 9.54 -1.04
CA GLY A 65 0.81 8.19 -0.89
C GLY A 65 1.12 7.27 -2.06
N ILE A 66 1.11 5.98 -1.78
CA ILE A 66 1.23 4.91 -2.76
C ILE A 66 -0.02 4.04 -2.69
N ARG A 67 -0.56 3.73 -3.86
CA ARG A 67 -1.72 2.86 -3.98
C ARG A 67 -1.46 1.77 -5.01
N PHE A 68 -1.23 0.58 -4.51
CA PHE A 68 -0.99 -0.60 -5.33
C PHE A 68 -1.75 -1.78 -4.71
N ASN A 69 -2.84 -2.21 -5.35
CA ASN A 69 -3.70 -3.25 -4.81
C ASN A 69 -4.35 -4.06 -5.93
N ASN A 70 -3.81 -5.21 -6.24
CA ASN A 70 -4.32 -6.09 -7.29
C ASN A 70 -5.72 -6.66 -7.01
N ARG A 71 -6.18 -6.60 -5.76
CA ARG A 71 -7.46 -7.18 -5.37
C ARG A 71 -8.64 -6.23 -5.62
N SER A 72 -8.40 -4.92 -5.53
CA SER A 72 -9.44 -3.89 -5.69
C SER A 72 -9.23 -2.99 -6.90
N THR A 73 -8.18 -3.21 -7.70
CA THR A 73 -8.00 -2.48 -8.95
C THR A 73 -9.14 -2.82 -9.91
N ALA A 74 -9.86 -1.81 -10.33
CA ALA A 74 -10.92 -1.89 -11.33
C ALA A 74 -10.39 -1.57 -12.73
N ALA A 75 -11.27 -1.57 -13.74
CA ALA A 75 -10.90 -1.25 -15.11
C ALA A 75 -10.29 0.15 -15.19
N ILE A 76 -9.16 0.27 -15.89
CA ILE A 76 -8.50 1.55 -16.16
C ILE A 76 -9.25 2.25 -17.29
N THR A 77 -9.96 3.32 -16.98
CA THR A 77 -10.81 4.06 -17.94
C THR A 77 -10.46 5.54 -18.03
N ASP A 78 -9.53 6.02 -17.22
CA ASP A 78 -9.17 7.44 -17.14
C ASP A 78 -7.86 7.77 -17.90
N VAL A 79 -7.28 6.78 -18.57
CA VAL A 79 -6.06 6.93 -19.38
C VAL A 79 -6.47 7.06 -20.84
N PRO A 80 -5.97 8.06 -21.61
CA PRO A 80 -6.19 8.15 -23.05
C PRO A 80 -5.73 6.88 -23.77
N TYR A 81 -6.39 6.57 -24.88
CA TYR A 81 -6.10 5.34 -25.62
C TYR A 81 -4.63 5.26 -26.08
N GLU A 82 -4.07 6.38 -26.52
CA GLU A 82 -2.66 6.51 -26.94
C GLU A 82 -1.66 6.21 -25.84
N ASP A 83 -1.99 6.51 -24.58
CA ASP A 83 -1.11 6.27 -23.42
C ASP A 83 -1.40 4.94 -22.71
N MET A 84 -2.45 4.21 -23.11
CA MET A 84 -2.91 3.03 -22.38
C MET A 84 -1.84 1.91 -22.31
N ALA A 85 -1.16 1.65 -23.41
CA ALA A 85 -0.12 0.62 -23.45
C ALA A 85 1.05 0.97 -22.55
N ASP A 86 1.48 2.22 -22.56
CA ASP A 86 2.57 2.74 -21.74
C ASP A 86 2.18 2.76 -20.26
N PHE A 87 0.91 3.09 -19.95
CA PHE A 87 0.41 3.03 -18.58
C PHE A 87 0.46 1.61 -18.00
N TYR A 88 0.02 0.61 -18.77
CA TYR A 88 0.12 -0.79 -18.32
C TYR A 88 1.57 -1.28 -18.22
N ALA A 89 2.46 -0.81 -19.09
CA ALA A 89 3.89 -1.08 -18.97
C ALA A 89 4.48 -0.44 -17.69
N ALA A 90 4.10 0.80 -17.38
CA ALA A 90 4.46 1.50 -16.16
C ALA A 90 3.93 0.79 -14.91
N TYR A 91 2.68 0.36 -14.92
CA TYR A 91 2.06 -0.39 -13.83
C TYR A 91 2.80 -1.71 -13.57
N ARG A 92 3.11 -2.45 -14.63
CA ARG A 92 3.90 -3.69 -14.52
C ARG A 92 5.30 -3.40 -13.96
N ARG A 93 6.00 -2.38 -14.47
CA ARG A 93 7.34 -2.02 -13.99
C ARG A 93 7.33 -1.64 -12.51
N PHE A 94 6.32 -0.92 -12.07
CA PHE A 94 6.15 -0.59 -10.65
C PHE A 94 5.93 -1.86 -9.81
N GLY A 95 5.11 -2.80 -10.30
CA GLY A 95 4.93 -4.10 -9.66
C GLY A 95 6.23 -4.90 -9.53
N GLU A 96 7.06 -4.92 -10.59
CA GLU A 96 8.37 -5.59 -10.57
C GLU A 96 9.32 -4.99 -9.51
N ILE A 97 9.29 -3.67 -9.32
CA ILE A 97 10.06 -3.01 -8.26
C ILE A 97 9.53 -3.37 -6.87
N ILE A 98 8.21 -3.39 -6.69
CA ILE A 98 7.57 -3.76 -5.42
C ILE A 98 7.87 -5.21 -5.05
N ASP A 99 7.89 -6.11 -6.03
CA ASP A 99 8.15 -7.54 -5.85
C ASP A 99 9.65 -7.90 -5.77
N ASP A 100 10.54 -6.92 -5.96
CA ASP A 100 11.99 -7.12 -5.81
C ASP A 100 12.30 -7.48 -4.35
N PRO A 101 12.93 -8.66 -4.09
CA PRO A 101 13.29 -9.06 -2.72
C PRO A 101 14.16 -8.05 -1.97
N ALA A 102 14.93 -7.23 -2.68
CA ALA A 102 15.75 -6.17 -2.07
C ALA A 102 14.93 -5.01 -1.48
N MET A 103 13.67 -4.86 -1.89
CA MET A 103 12.75 -3.85 -1.39
C MET A 103 11.87 -4.36 -0.25
N ALA A 104 11.87 -5.65 0.02
CA ALA A 104 10.94 -6.31 0.94
C ALA A 104 11.60 -6.69 2.27
N VAL A 105 10.85 -6.52 3.34
CA VAL A 105 11.18 -7.09 4.66
C VAL A 105 10.14 -8.16 4.97
N GLY A 106 10.60 -9.39 5.19
CA GLY A 106 9.76 -10.52 5.56
C GLY A 106 9.94 -10.89 7.02
N PHE A 107 8.84 -11.14 7.74
CA PHE A 107 8.87 -11.58 9.12
C PHE A 107 7.64 -12.42 9.47
N LYS A 108 7.77 -13.21 10.54
CA LYS A 108 6.68 -14.00 11.10
C LYS A 108 6.33 -13.44 12.47
N LEU A 109 5.05 -13.15 12.67
CA LEU A 109 4.54 -12.75 13.98
C LEU A 109 4.37 -13.96 14.88
N GLU A 110 4.90 -13.90 16.08
CA GLU A 110 4.62 -14.85 17.15
C GLU A 110 3.31 -14.48 17.89
N PRO A 111 2.73 -15.40 18.67
CA PRO A 111 1.53 -15.10 19.45
C PRO A 111 1.74 -13.91 20.39
N GLY A 112 0.86 -12.92 20.31
CA GLY A 112 0.94 -11.68 21.09
C GLY A 112 1.72 -10.56 20.43
N GLU A 113 2.41 -10.80 19.32
CA GLU A 113 3.06 -9.75 18.54
C GLU A 113 2.10 -9.05 17.60
N SER A 114 2.37 -7.79 17.38
CA SER A 114 1.66 -6.95 16.41
C SER A 114 2.64 -6.02 15.69
N PHE A 115 2.24 -5.53 14.51
CA PHE A 115 2.93 -4.45 13.82
C PHE A 115 1.92 -3.39 13.36
N ILE A 116 2.39 -2.16 13.33
CA ILE A 116 1.61 -0.99 12.89
C ILE A 116 2.35 -0.34 11.73
N VAL A 117 1.63 0.01 10.68
CA VAL A 117 2.18 0.67 9.50
C VAL A 117 1.34 1.88 9.10
N ASP A 118 1.98 2.88 8.55
CA ASP A 118 1.31 3.92 7.78
C ASP A 118 0.94 3.34 6.40
N ASN A 119 -0.33 2.98 6.24
CA ASN A 119 -0.85 2.30 5.05
C ASN A 119 -0.86 3.19 3.78
N THR A 120 -0.57 4.48 3.91
CA THR A 120 -0.35 5.36 2.75
C THR A 120 1.06 5.25 2.19
N ARG A 121 2.01 4.80 2.98
CA ARG A 121 3.45 4.72 2.66
C ARG A 121 3.97 3.30 2.50
N VAL A 122 3.38 2.35 3.22
CA VAL A 122 3.85 0.97 3.31
C VAL A 122 2.86 0.05 2.62
N LEU A 123 3.35 -0.71 1.67
CA LEU A 123 2.63 -1.84 1.08
C LEU A 123 2.88 -3.08 1.93
N HIS A 124 1.87 -3.90 2.07
CA HIS A 124 1.99 -5.13 2.85
C HIS A 124 1.27 -6.30 2.19
N ALA A 125 1.85 -7.46 2.33
CA ALA A 125 1.31 -8.71 1.83
C ALA A 125 1.55 -9.85 2.82
N ARG A 126 1.04 -11.01 2.50
CA ARG A 126 1.29 -12.24 3.25
C ARG A 126 1.57 -13.39 2.30
N LYS A 127 2.61 -14.15 2.59
CA LYS A 127 2.90 -15.40 1.87
C LYS A 127 1.82 -16.44 2.11
N GLY A 128 1.63 -17.33 1.16
CA GLY A 128 0.77 -18.49 1.31
C GLY A 128 1.15 -19.31 2.55
N TYR A 129 0.17 -20.00 3.12
CA TYR A 129 0.39 -20.89 4.25
C TYR A 129 -0.35 -22.21 4.05
N ALA A 130 0.19 -23.28 4.58
CA ALA A 130 -0.45 -24.60 4.64
C ALA A 130 -0.94 -24.84 6.06
N ALA A 131 -2.27 -24.93 6.22
CA ALA A 131 -2.89 -25.31 7.49
C ALA A 131 -3.00 -26.84 7.59
N THR A 132 -1.87 -27.51 7.77
CA THR A 132 -1.88 -28.97 7.91
C THR A 132 -2.16 -29.45 9.33
N THR A 133 -1.80 -28.66 10.33
CA THR A 133 -2.06 -28.91 11.75
C THR A 133 -2.08 -27.58 12.51
N GLY A 134 -3.12 -27.33 13.31
CA GLY A 134 -3.24 -26.17 14.15
C GLY A 134 -4.14 -25.05 13.62
N SER A 135 -4.41 -24.07 14.46
CA SER A 135 -5.21 -22.88 14.12
C SER A 135 -4.32 -21.63 14.09
N ARG A 136 -4.58 -20.74 13.13
CA ARG A 136 -3.99 -19.42 13.08
C ARG A 136 -5.08 -18.36 13.12
N ARG A 137 -4.99 -17.45 14.05
CA ARG A 137 -5.85 -16.27 14.09
C ARG A 137 -4.98 -15.04 13.95
N LEU A 138 -5.23 -14.23 12.90
CA LEU A 138 -4.67 -12.90 12.74
C LEU A 138 -5.83 -11.90 12.80
N GLN A 139 -5.71 -10.89 13.62
CA GLN A 139 -6.68 -9.82 13.74
C GLN A 139 -6.02 -8.52 13.31
N GLY A 140 -6.69 -7.77 12.45
CA GLY A 140 -6.26 -6.46 11.98
C GLY A 140 -7.36 -5.42 12.15
N CYS A 141 -6.96 -4.17 12.29
CA CYS A 141 -7.85 -3.03 12.26
C CYS A 141 -7.17 -1.87 11.51
N TYR A 142 -7.98 -0.92 11.11
CA TYR A 142 -7.53 0.36 10.58
C TYR A 142 -7.89 1.44 11.58
N ALA A 143 -6.96 2.37 11.81
CA ALA A 143 -7.18 3.56 12.61
C ALA A 143 -7.03 4.80 11.73
N ASP A 144 -7.77 5.84 12.04
CA ASP A 144 -7.63 7.12 11.39
C ASP A 144 -6.31 7.79 11.80
N LYS A 145 -5.50 8.15 10.81
CA LYS A 145 -4.20 8.77 11.02
C LYS A 145 -4.32 10.15 11.67
N ASP A 146 -5.31 10.92 11.25
CA ASP A 146 -5.53 12.27 11.79
C ASP A 146 -5.90 12.23 13.27
N GLY A 147 -6.73 11.26 13.68
CA GLY A 147 -7.06 11.04 15.08
C GLY A 147 -5.83 10.66 15.92
N LEU A 148 -4.93 9.83 15.39
CA LEU A 148 -3.69 9.47 16.05
C LEU A 148 -2.78 10.69 16.24
N LEU A 149 -2.56 11.46 15.18
CA LEU A 149 -1.70 12.65 15.22
C LEU A 149 -2.27 13.75 16.11
N SER A 150 -3.58 13.95 16.10
CA SER A 150 -4.26 14.88 16.99
C SER A 150 -4.08 14.50 18.46
N THR A 151 -4.24 13.23 18.79
CA THR A 151 -4.04 12.75 20.16
C THR A 151 -2.58 12.94 20.60
N LEU A 152 -1.62 12.65 19.75
CA LEU A 152 -0.20 12.88 20.03
C LEU A 152 0.07 14.35 20.33
N ALA A 153 -0.38 15.26 19.49
CA ALA A 153 -0.19 16.71 19.66
C ALA A 153 -0.79 17.24 20.98
N VAL A 154 -1.94 16.72 21.39
CA VAL A 154 -2.56 17.08 22.68
C VAL A 154 -1.73 16.61 23.86
N LEU A 155 -1.23 15.37 23.80
CA LEU A 155 -0.40 14.80 24.87
C LEU A 155 0.96 15.51 25.00
N GLU A 156 1.59 15.85 23.88
CA GLU A 156 2.84 16.62 23.86
C GLU A 156 2.66 18.02 24.47
N ALA A 157 1.57 18.72 24.14
CA ALA A 157 1.25 20.02 24.70
C ALA A 157 1.00 19.95 26.23
N GLN A 158 0.36 18.90 26.72
CA GLN A 158 0.14 18.68 28.16
C GLN A 158 1.44 18.32 28.87
N GLY A 159 2.32 17.48 28.28
CA GLY A 159 3.61 17.12 28.84
C GLY A 159 4.61 18.28 28.88
N ALA A 160 4.51 19.23 27.96
CA ALA A 160 5.34 20.43 27.94
C ALA A 160 4.90 21.50 28.98
N ALA A 161 3.70 21.37 29.52
CA ALA A 161 3.14 22.28 30.55
C ALA A 161 3.34 21.77 31.99
N ALA A 162 3.87 20.59 32.16
CA ALA A 162 4.16 19.95 33.44
C ALA A 162 5.66 20.03 33.81
#